data_cb5174505f462dab1537c27b1906ba66
#
_entry.id   cb5174505f462dab1537c27b1906ba66
#
_cell.length_a   1.000
_cell.length_b   1.000
_cell.length_c   1.000
_cell.angle_alpha   90.00
_cell.angle_beta   90.00
_cell.angle_gamma   90.00
#
_symmetry.space_group_name_H-M   'P 1'
#
loop_
_entity.id
_entity.type
_entity.pdbx_description
1 polymer ?
#
loop_
_entity_poly.entity_id
_entity_poly.type
_entity_poly.pdbx_seq_one_letter_code
_entity_poly.pdbx_strand_id
1 'polypeptide(L)'
;MFKRWSSFVVSWLLFLFFGLGIFAIGAVWPGVDGYIFWNVITLLLIYLSSSLIVWFAFSLGVLSGIEVGEDRLVVKKFLGEVEISLGGVSGVEYVGGVQVRLKNGNRIKCTAFPDSLYSLLIGYRNFRGVAASVKKLVNERIGEGGGGSEMWAFERTCWNAKALLSISAFYFFAFLVAYLIP
;
A
#
# COMPACT_ATOMS: atom_id res chain seq x y z
N MET A 1 3.41 -10.11 9.60
CA MET A 1 3.38 -8.91 8.74
C MET A 1 3.00 -7.68 9.55
N PHE A 2 3.84 -6.65 9.55
CA PHE A 2 3.55 -5.36 10.20
C PHE A 2 2.90 -4.41 9.19
N LYS A 3 1.68 -4.00 9.46
CA LYS A 3 0.90 -3.05 8.64
C LYS A 3 0.42 -1.87 9.49
N ARG A 4 0.19 -0.76 8.83
CA ARG A 4 -0.40 0.42 9.45
C ARG A 4 -1.93 0.31 9.41
N TRP A 5 -2.54 0.03 10.56
CA TRP A 5 -3.99 -0.16 10.68
C TRP A 5 -4.80 1.06 10.21
N SER A 6 -4.37 2.27 10.56
CA SER A 6 -5.06 3.50 10.13
C SER A 6 -5.07 3.67 8.61
N SER A 7 -3.94 3.40 7.93
CA SER A 7 -3.88 3.47 6.46
C SER A 7 -4.74 2.38 5.81
N PHE A 8 -4.81 1.21 6.42
CA PHE A 8 -5.71 0.14 5.99
C PHE A 8 -7.18 0.59 6.03
N VAL A 9 -7.63 1.13 7.16
CA VAL A 9 -9.01 1.64 7.33
C VAL A 9 -9.31 2.76 6.34
N VAL A 10 -8.40 3.75 6.22
CA VAL A 10 -8.59 4.87 5.28
C VAL A 10 -8.68 4.38 3.84
N SER A 11 -7.89 3.39 3.43
CA SER A 11 -7.94 2.83 2.08
C SER A 11 -9.31 2.21 1.78
N TRP A 12 -9.88 1.47 2.74
CA TRP A 12 -11.21 0.88 2.59
C TRP A 12 -12.32 1.93 2.60
N LEU A 13 -12.21 2.98 3.44
CA LEU A 13 -13.18 4.08 3.44
C LEU A 13 -13.17 4.83 2.10
N LEU A 14 -11.99 5.11 1.54
CA LEU A 14 -11.88 5.72 0.21
C LEU A 14 -12.46 4.81 -0.88
N PHE A 15 -12.19 3.51 -0.83
CA PHE A 15 -12.76 2.55 -1.78
C PHE A 15 -14.28 2.58 -1.75
N LEU A 16 -14.89 2.54 -0.57
CA LEU A 16 -16.34 2.60 -0.42
C LEU A 16 -16.90 3.96 -0.85
N PHE A 17 -16.25 5.05 -0.47
CA PHE A 17 -16.69 6.41 -0.82
C PHE A 17 -16.73 6.63 -2.33
N PHE A 18 -15.64 6.30 -3.02
CA PHE A 18 -15.58 6.42 -4.48
C PHE A 18 -16.49 5.41 -5.18
N GLY A 19 -16.63 4.19 -4.64
CA GLY A 19 -17.55 3.18 -5.16
C GLY A 19 -19.01 3.65 -5.12
N LEU A 20 -19.44 4.20 -3.98
CA LEU A 20 -20.77 4.79 -3.83
C LEU A 20 -20.97 5.99 -4.74
N GLY A 21 -19.96 6.84 -4.89
CA GLY A 21 -20.00 7.99 -5.82
C GLY A 21 -20.20 7.55 -7.28
N ILE A 22 -19.44 6.56 -7.73
CA ILE A 22 -19.57 6.02 -9.10
C ILE A 22 -20.92 5.34 -9.29
N PHE A 23 -21.41 4.61 -8.29
CA PHE A 23 -22.75 4.03 -8.33
C PHE A 23 -23.85 5.10 -8.45
N ALA A 24 -23.78 6.16 -7.64
CA ALA A 24 -24.73 7.28 -7.70
C ALA A 24 -24.70 7.98 -9.07
N ILE A 25 -23.52 8.19 -9.66
CA ILE A 25 -23.38 8.74 -11.01
C ILE A 25 -24.06 7.82 -12.02
N GLY A 26 -23.85 6.51 -11.95
CA GLY A 26 -24.49 5.53 -12.82
C GLY A 26 -26.01 5.58 -12.74
N ALA A 27 -26.59 5.72 -11.56
CA ALA A 27 -28.01 5.78 -11.33
C ALA A 27 -28.67 7.07 -11.88
N VAL A 28 -27.96 8.20 -11.89
CA VAL A 28 -28.48 9.49 -12.37
C VAL A 28 -28.19 9.70 -13.87
N TRP A 29 -27.21 8.98 -14.43
CA TRP A 29 -26.71 9.16 -15.78
C TRP A 29 -27.79 9.10 -16.89
N PRO A 30 -28.77 8.18 -16.86
CA PRO A 30 -29.81 8.10 -17.89
C PRO A 30 -30.70 9.35 -18.02
N GLY A 31 -30.75 10.19 -16.96
CA GLY A 31 -31.56 11.45 -16.95
C GLY A 31 -30.79 12.69 -17.39
N VAL A 32 -29.51 12.57 -17.77
CA VAL A 32 -28.70 13.73 -18.17
C VAL A 32 -28.83 13.95 -19.69
N ASP A 33 -29.71 14.86 -20.08
CA ASP A 33 -29.84 15.33 -21.45
C ASP A 33 -28.70 16.28 -21.82
N GLY A 34 -28.01 16.07 -22.95
CA GLY A 34 -26.99 16.97 -23.43
C GLY A 34 -25.85 16.28 -24.20
N TYR A 35 -24.81 17.01 -24.51
CA TYR A 35 -23.70 16.59 -25.37
C TYR A 35 -23.06 15.28 -24.90
N ILE A 36 -23.53 14.16 -25.44
CA ILE A 36 -23.12 12.78 -25.08
C ILE A 36 -21.60 12.62 -25.02
N PHE A 37 -20.90 13.23 -25.98
CA PHE A 37 -19.44 13.10 -26.08
C PHE A 37 -18.70 13.69 -24.85
N TRP A 38 -19.04 14.90 -24.43
CA TRP A 38 -18.43 15.53 -23.26
C TRP A 38 -18.78 14.81 -21.97
N ASN A 39 -19.99 14.29 -21.89
CA ASN A 39 -20.43 13.50 -20.75
C ASN A 39 -19.62 12.20 -20.62
N VAL A 40 -19.36 11.50 -21.73
CA VAL A 40 -18.55 10.27 -21.74
C VAL A 40 -17.10 10.56 -21.32
N ILE A 41 -16.46 11.63 -21.83
CA ILE A 41 -15.10 12.02 -21.44
C ILE A 41 -15.05 12.34 -19.95
N THR A 42 -15.99 13.14 -19.45
CA THR A 42 -16.04 13.50 -18.03
C THR A 42 -16.19 12.26 -17.15
N LEU A 43 -17.08 11.35 -17.54
CA LEU A 43 -17.25 10.08 -16.83
C LEU A 43 -15.97 9.26 -16.80
N LEU A 44 -15.28 9.11 -17.92
CA LEU A 44 -14.01 8.39 -18.00
C LEU A 44 -12.94 9.02 -17.10
N LEU A 45 -12.86 10.35 -17.08
CA LEU A 45 -11.92 11.07 -16.22
C LEU A 45 -12.23 10.85 -14.73
N ILE A 46 -13.47 10.92 -14.32
CA ILE A 46 -13.90 10.64 -12.94
C ILE A 46 -13.56 9.19 -12.58
N TYR A 47 -13.90 8.26 -13.44
CA TYR A 47 -13.64 6.84 -13.24
C TYR A 47 -12.13 6.53 -13.08
N LEU A 48 -11.31 7.02 -14.02
CA LEU A 48 -9.87 6.78 -14.00
C LEU A 48 -9.21 7.45 -12.79
N SER A 49 -9.55 8.71 -12.48
CA SER A 49 -9.00 9.41 -11.32
C SER A 49 -9.39 8.74 -10.01
N SER A 50 -10.64 8.32 -9.86
CA SER A 50 -11.12 7.60 -8.68
C SER A 50 -10.37 6.28 -8.49
N SER A 51 -10.23 5.49 -9.57
CA SER A 51 -9.50 4.22 -9.55
C SER A 51 -8.03 4.41 -9.18
N LEU A 52 -7.38 5.45 -9.70
CA LEU A 52 -5.98 5.78 -9.39
C LEU A 52 -5.80 6.22 -7.93
N ILE A 53 -6.69 7.08 -7.41
CA ILE A 53 -6.62 7.54 -6.01
C ILE A 53 -6.77 6.36 -5.06
N VAL A 54 -7.75 5.49 -5.30
CA VAL A 54 -8.00 4.32 -4.46
C VAL A 54 -6.85 3.32 -4.58
N TRP A 55 -6.36 3.05 -5.78
CA TRP A 55 -5.20 2.19 -5.98
C TRP A 55 -3.97 2.72 -5.23
N PHE A 56 -3.72 4.03 -5.29
CA PHE A 56 -2.64 4.67 -4.55
C PHE A 56 -2.79 4.46 -3.04
N ALA A 57 -4.00 4.69 -2.51
CA ALA A 57 -4.29 4.49 -1.09
C ALA A 57 -4.11 3.02 -0.67
N PHE A 58 -4.58 2.06 -1.50
CA PHE A 58 -4.39 0.63 -1.25
C PHE A 58 -2.92 0.22 -1.30
N SER A 59 -2.16 0.74 -2.25
CA SER A 59 -0.74 0.46 -2.36
C SER A 59 0.03 0.92 -1.12
N LEU A 60 -0.33 2.08 -0.56
CA LEU A 60 0.27 2.58 0.68
C LEU A 60 -0.26 1.89 1.94
N GLY A 61 -1.56 1.62 2.01
CA GLY A 61 -2.21 1.18 3.24
C GLY A 61 -2.32 -0.34 3.40
N VAL A 62 -2.54 -1.05 2.29
CA VAL A 62 -2.83 -2.48 2.30
C VAL A 62 -1.65 -3.31 1.81
N LEU A 63 -1.02 -2.88 0.73
CA LEU A 63 0.00 -3.66 0.04
C LEU A 63 1.41 -3.42 0.57
N SER A 64 1.68 -2.26 1.18
CA SER A 64 2.97 -1.98 1.79
C SER A 64 3.09 -2.51 3.22
N GLY A 65 4.30 -2.87 3.64
CA GLY A 65 4.54 -3.42 4.98
C GLY A 65 5.91 -4.04 5.14
N ILE A 66 6.14 -4.64 6.31
CA ILE A 66 7.34 -5.41 6.62
C ILE A 66 6.92 -6.82 7.03
N GLU A 67 7.49 -7.82 6.41
CA GLU A 67 7.33 -9.23 6.77
C GLU A 67 8.67 -9.80 7.21
N VAL A 68 8.70 -10.41 8.39
CA VAL A 68 9.86 -11.13 8.91
C VAL A 68 9.58 -12.61 8.72
N GLY A 69 10.31 -13.27 7.84
CA GLY A 69 10.30 -14.71 7.63
C GLY A 69 11.32 -15.42 8.52
N GLU A 70 11.60 -16.68 8.21
CA GLU A 70 12.57 -17.49 8.95
C GLU A 70 14.01 -17.11 8.60
N ASP A 71 14.30 -16.90 7.32
CA ASP A 71 15.64 -16.63 6.76
C ASP A 71 15.74 -15.29 6.05
N ARG A 72 14.60 -14.63 5.82
CA ARG A 72 14.52 -13.39 5.05
C ARG A 72 13.59 -12.36 5.65
N LEU A 73 13.88 -11.10 5.36
CA LEU A 73 13.07 -9.93 5.63
C LEU A 73 12.54 -9.37 4.31
N VAL A 74 11.23 -9.21 4.18
CA VAL A 74 10.60 -8.62 2.98
C VAL A 74 10.06 -7.24 3.34
N VAL A 75 10.58 -6.22 2.67
CA VAL A 75 10.10 -4.83 2.77
C VAL A 75 9.26 -4.53 1.55
N LYS A 76 7.94 -4.51 1.71
CA LYS A 76 6.99 -4.16 0.65
C LYS A 76 6.86 -2.64 0.57
N LYS A 77 7.34 -2.07 -0.54
CA LYS A 77 7.26 -0.66 -0.90
C LYS A 77 5.99 -0.38 -1.72
N PHE A 78 5.77 0.90 -2.04
CA PHE A 78 4.66 1.33 -2.89
C PHE A 78 4.65 0.65 -4.29
N LEU A 79 5.80 0.60 -4.96
CA LEU A 79 5.92 0.05 -6.33
C LEU A 79 6.69 -1.26 -6.40
N GLY A 80 7.11 -1.82 -5.28
CA GLY A 80 7.95 -3.02 -5.31
C GLY A 80 8.18 -3.61 -3.94
N GLU A 81 8.99 -4.66 -3.92
CA GLU A 81 9.42 -5.31 -2.69
C GLU A 81 10.93 -5.51 -2.72
N VAL A 82 11.52 -5.48 -1.55
CA VAL A 82 12.93 -5.80 -1.33
C VAL A 82 12.99 -6.97 -0.40
N GLU A 83 13.54 -8.07 -0.90
CA GLU A 83 13.85 -9.24 -0.09
C GLU A 83 15.30 -9.15 0.36
N ILE A 84 15.54 -9.40 1.63
CA ILE A 84 16.86 -9.27 2.27
C ILE A 84 17.09 -10.51 3.11
N SER A 85 18.28 -11.13 3.00
CA SER A 85 18.64 -12.19 3.94
C SER A 85 18.76 -11.63 5.36
N LEU A 86 18.27 -12.33 6.37
CA LEU A 86 18.38 -11.89 7.77
C LEU A 86 19.86 -11.73 8.18
N GLY A 87 20.76 -12.56 7.65
CA GLY A 87 22.19 -12.43 7.84
C GLY A 87 22.80 -11.11 7.33
N GLY A 88 22.13 -10.47 6.34
CA GLY A 88 22.53 -9.17 5.79
C GLY A 88 22.03 -7.97 6.57
N VAL A 89 21.10 -8.16 7.53
CA VAL A 89 20.55 -7.06 8.34
C VAL A 89 21.48 -6.72 9.50
N SER A 90 21.86 -5.45 9.63
CA SER A 90 22.61 -4.94 10.79
C SER A 90 21.71 -4.36 11.87
N GLY A 91 20.48 -3.96 11.52
CA GLY A 91 19.52 -3.43 12.47
C GLY A 91 18.30 -2.82 11.82
N VAL A 92 17.30 -2.51 12.66
CA VAL A 92 16.10 -1.77 12.26
C VAL A 92 16.04 -0.51 13.11
N GLU A 93 15.90 0.62 12.45
CA GLU A 93 15.94 1.95 13.04
C GLU A 93 14.71 2.75 12.66
N TYR A 94 14.38 3.73 13.50
CA TYR A 94 13.37 4.74 13.20
C TYR A 94 14.05 6.10 13.00
N VAL A 95 14.29 6.45 11.73
CA VAL A 95 14.89 7.73 11.33
C VAL A 95 14.13 8.24 10.11
N GLY A 96 13.21 9.19 10.30
CA GLY A 96 12.33 9.65 9.23
C GLY A 96 11.45 8.54 8.65
N GLY A 97 10.97 7.62 9.50
CA GLY A 97 10.25 6.40 9.18
C GLY A 97 11.01 5.12 9.57
N VAL A 98 10.39 3.96 9.40
CA VAL A 98 11.05 2.67 9.66
C VAL A 98 12.05 2.38 8.56
N GLN A 99 13.29 2.13 8.93
CA GLN A 99 14.40 1.80 8.02
C GLN A 99 15.08 0.52 8.46
N VAL A 100 15.42 -0.30 7.48
CA VAL A 100 16.27 -1.48 7.66
C VAL A 100 17.69 -1.11 7.24
N ARG A 101 18.64 -1.26 8.17
CA ARG A 101 20.05 -1.03 7.92
C ARG A 101 20.71 -2.35 7.57
N LEU A 102 21.45 -2.36 6.47
CA LEU A 102 22.20 -3.52 6.02
C LEU A 102 23.65 -3.46 6.53
N LYS A 103 24.31 -4.61 6.61
CA LYS A 103 25.73 -4.71 7.01
C LYS A 103 26.67 -3.98 6.06
N ASN A 104 26.29 -3.82 4.78
CA ASN A 104 27.05 -3.04 3.80
C ASN A 104 26.88 -1.52 3.95
N GLY A 105 26.16 -1.06 4.98
CA GLY A 105 25.90 0.35 5.24
C GLY A 105 24.67 0.93 4.53
N ASN A 106 24.09 0.23 3.56
CA ASN A 106 22.89 0.67 2.86
C ASN A 106 21.68 0.69 3.80
N ARG A 107 20.71 1.57 3.50
CA ARG A 107 19.46 1.72 4.26
C ARG A 107 18.27 1.57 3.32
N ILE A 108 17.33 0.73 3.71
CA ILE A 108 16.09 0.50 2.98
C ILE A 108 14.94 1.10 3.77
N LYS A 109 14.31 2.14 3.22
CA LYS A 109 13.15 2.80 3.82
C LYS A 109 11.88 2.01 3.52
N CYS A 110 11.06 1.80 4.56
CA CYS A 110 9.73 1.22 4.41
C CYS A 110 8.70 2.31 4.15
N THR A 111 8.08 2.30 2.96
CA THR A 111 7.07 3.31 2.58
C THR A 111 5.75 3.18 3.34
N ALA A 112 5.49 2.03 3.98
CA ALA A 112 4.31 1.87 4.84
C ALA A 112 4.35 2.74 6.10
N PHE A 113 5.54 3.19 6.50
CA PHE A 113 5.76 3.96 7.72
C PHE A 113 6.59 5.21 7.42
N PRO A 114 6.10 6.10 6.51
CA PRO A 114 6.83 7.32 6.16
C PRO A 114 6.73 8.34 7.28
N ASP A 115 7.75 9.18 7.36
CA ASP A 115 7.74 10.38 8.17
C ASP A 115 7.02 11.49 7.39
N SER A 116 5.70 11.53 7.46
CA SER A 116 4.87 12.51 6.77
C SER A 116 4.11 13.39 7.77
N LEU A 117 3.69 14.60 7.34
CA LEU A 117 2.78 15.47 8.11
C LEU A 117 1.55 14.72 8.64
N TYR A 118 1.06 13.75 7.87
CA TYR A 118 -0.04 12.88 8.26
C TYR A 118 0.33 11.94 9.42
N SER A 119 1.59 11.49 9.51
CA SER A 119 2.07 10.69 10.64
C SER A 119 2.24 11.53 11.91
N LEU A 120 2.54 12.82 11.78
CA LEU A 120 2.53 13.80 12.87
C LEU A 120 1.13 13.96 13.49
N LEU A 121 0.09 14.04 12.65
CA LEU A 121 -1.30 14.22 13.08
C LEU A 121 -1.90 12.98 13.78
N ILE A 122 -1.46 11.76 13.41
CA ILE A 122 -2.01 10.50 13.93
C ILE A 122 -1.18 9.93 15.09
N GLY A 123 -0.04 10.54 15.41
CA GLY A 123 0.79 10.19 16.55
C GLY A 123 1.99 9.29 16.20
N TYR A 124 3.16 9.88 16.29
CA TYR A 124 4.49 9.27 16.16
C TYR A 124 4.76 8.06 17.08
N ARG A 125 3.98 7.92 18.14
CA ARG A 125 4.23 6.94 19.22
C ARG A 125 4.23 5.49 18.72
N ASN A 126 3.42 5.17 17.72
CA ASN A 126 3.26 3.79 17.25
C ASN A 126 4.39 3.30 16.34
N PHE A 127 5.08 4.18 15.60
CA PHE A 127 6.10 3.74 14.64
C PHE A 127 7.42 3.35 15.26
N ARG A 128 7.80 3.99 16.38
CA ARG A 128 8.94 3.55 17.19
C ARG A 128 8.69 2.16 17.76
N GLY A 129 7.44 1.88 18.21
CA GLY A 129 7.04 0.57 18.66
C GLY A 129 7.12 -0.50 17.56
N VAL A 130 6.69 -0.17 16.33
CA VAL A 130 6.83 -1.08 15.19
C VAL A 130 8.29 -1.38 14.88
N ALA A 131 9.16 -0.35 14.83
CA ALA A 131 10.59 -0.54 14.61
C ALA A 131 11.23 -1.41 15.70
N ALA A 132 10.87 -1.19 16.96
CA ALA A 132 11.33 -2.00 18.09
C ALA A 132 10.85 -3.46 17.98
N SER A 133 9.58 -3.68 17.63
CA SER A 133 9.02 -5.03 17.44
C SER A 133 9.66 -5.77 16.28
N VAL A 134 9.87 -5.09 15.14
CA VAL A 134 10.56 -5.69 13.99
C VAL A 134 12.01 -6.01 14.36
N LYS A 135 12.72 -5.10 15.05
CA LYS A 135 14.08 -5.33 15.54
C LYS A 135 14.15 -6.54 16.47
N LYS A 136 13.20 -6.65 17.41
CA LYS A 136 13.13 -7.79 18.32
C LYS A 136 12.98 -9.10 17.57
N LEU A 137 12.02 -9.20 16.64
CA LEU A 137 11.80 -10.39 15.83
C LEU A 137 13.00 -10.75 14.95
N VAL A 138 13.64 -9.76 14.33
CA VAL A 138 14.85 -9.98 13.52
C VAL A 138 15.97 -10.56 14.38
N ASN A 139 16.19 -10.00 15.59
CA ASN A 139 17.22 -10.49 16.49
C ASN A 139 16.92 -11.92 17.00
N GLU A 140 15.64 -12.23 17.31
CA GLU A 140 15.21 -13.55 17.72
C GLU A 140 15.49 -14.58 16.60
N ARG A 141 15.13 -14.27 15.37
CA ARG A 141 15.35 -15.15 14.21
C ARG A 141 16.83 -15.35 13.89
N ILE A 142 17.65 -14.30 13.99
CA ILE A 142 19.11 -14.42 13.84
C ILE A 142 19.67 -15.31 14.93
N GLY A 143 19.21 -15.18 16.18
CA GLY A 143 19.63 -16.00 17.31
C GLY A 143 19.21 -17.47 17.19
N GLU A 144 18.11 -17.78 16.53
CA GLU A 144 17.63 -19.14 16.24
C GLU A 144 18.34 -19.81 15.05
N GLY A 145 19.38 -19.18 14.48
CA GLY A 145 20.16 -19.73 13.35
C GLY A 145 19.64 -19.34 11.97
N GLY A 146 18.61 -18.50 11.89
CA GLY A 146 18.04 -18.01 10.63
C GLY A 146 18.91 -17.01 9.85
N GLY A 147 20.10 -16.71 10.36
CA GLY A 147 21.06 -15.82 9.70
C GLY A 147 22.04 -16.58 8.82
N GLY A 148 21.66 -17.03 7.65
CA GLY A 148 22.61 -17.59 6.68
C GLY A 148 23.80 -16.64 6.46
N SER A 149 24.98 -17.17 6.22
CA SER A 149 26.23 -16.40 6.05
C SER A 149 26.23 -15.50 4.79
N GLU A 150 25.36 -15.79 3.83
CA GLU A 150 25.29 -15.05 2.58
C GLU A 150 24.43 -13.80 2.72
N MET A 151 25.04 -12.66 2.46
CA MET A 151 24.38 -11.36 2.40
C MET A 151 23.84 -11.14 0.98
N TRP A 152 22.55 -11.29 0.80
CA TRP A 152 21.89 -10.93 -0.44
C TRP A 152 20.72 -9.98 -0.19
N ALA A 153 20.48 -9.10 -1.13
CA ALA A 153 19.31 -8.24 -1.19
C ALA A 153 18.84 -8.21 -2.63
N PHE A 154 17.59 -8.54 -2.85
CA PHE A 154 16.97 -8.56 -4.18
C PHE A 154 15.80 -7.57 -4.21
N GLU A 155 15.84 -6.63 -5.14
CA GLU A 155 14.75 -5.69 -5.35
C GLU A 155 13.91 -6.11 -6.54
N ARG A 156 12.63 -6.36 -6.31
CA ARG A 156 11.65 -6.68 -7.34
C ARG A 156 10.69 -5.52 -7.50
N THR A 157 10.62 -4.96 -8.68
CA THR A 157 9.58 -3.98 -9.02
C THR A 157 8.29 -4.74 -9.30
N CYS A 158 7.38 -4.72 -8.32
CA CYS A 158 6.04 -5.29 -8.46
C CYS A 158 5.08 -4.14 -8.67
N TRP A 159 4.70 -3.88 -9.90
CA TRP A 159 3.55 -3.03 -10.15
C TRP A 159 2.32 -3.75 -9.63
N ASN A 160 1.63 -3.14 -8.68
CA ASN A 160 0.35 -3.65 -8.17
C ASN A 160 -0.77 -3.48 -9.23
N ALA A 161 -0.44 -3.76 -10.49
CA ALA A 161 -1.35 -3.65 -11.63
C ALA A 161 -2.59 -4.50 -11.45
N LYS A 162 -2.45 -5.69 -10.86
CA LYS A 162 -3.61 -6.56 -10.56
C LYS A 162 -4.59 -5.86 -9.62
N ALA A 163 -4.11 -5.14 -8.61
CA ALA A 163 -4.97 -4.40 -7.69
C ALA A 163 -5.67 -3.23 -8.42
N LEU A 164 -4.94 -2.49 -9.27
CA LEU A 164 -5.54 -1.43 -10.08
C LEU A 164 -6.63 -1.97 -11.01
N LEU A 165 -6.35 -3.06 -11.72
CA LEU A 165 -7.33 -3.70 -12.62
C LEU A 165 -8.56 -4.20 -11.85
N SER A 166 -8.37 -4.80 -10.67
CA SER A 166 -9.49 -5.27 -9.85
C SER A 166 -10.36 -4.12 -9.34
N ILE A 167 -9.75 -3.02 -8.88
CA ILE A 167 -10.47 -1.82 -8.44
C ILE A 167 -11.25 -1.22 -9.62
N SER A 168 -10.60 -1.09 -10.77
CA SER A 168 -11.22 -0.55 -11.98
C SER A 168 -12.38 -1.43 -12.47
N ALA A 169 -12.19 -2.75 -12.49
CA ALA A 169 -13.25 -3.67 -12.88
C ALA A 169 -14.45 -3.60 -11.91
N PHE A 170 -14.20 -3.50 -10.60
CA PHE A 170 -15.25 -3.36 -9.61
C PHE A 170 -16.07 -2.07 -9.81
N TYR A 171 -15.40 -0.94 -10.02
CA TYR A 171 -16.07 0.33 -10.23
C TYR A 171 -16.86 0.37 -11.55
N PHE A 172 -16.30 -0.24 -12.60
CA PHE A 172 -17.01 -0.39 -13.86
C PHE A 172 -18.28 -1.23 -13.70
N PHE A 173 -18.19 -2.34 -12.98
CA PHE A 173 -19.35 -3.18 -12.69
C PHE A 173 -20.38 -2.45 -11.82
N ALA A 174 -19.97 -1.71 -10.80
CA ALA A 174 -20.87 -0.90 -9.97
C ALA A 174 -21.62 0.15 -10.79
N PHE A 175 -20.92 0.82 -11.72
CA PHE A 175 -21.54 1.75 -12.65
C PHE A 175 -22.57 1.06 -13.57
N LEU A 176 -22.20 -0.07 -14.18
CA LEU A 176 -23.11 -0.83 -15.06
C LEU A 176 -24.37 -1.28 -14.32
N VAL A 177 -24.22 -1.81 -13.12
CA VAL A 177 -25.36 -2.24 -12.30
C VAL A 177 -26.28 -1.05 -12.02
N ALA A 178 -25.74 0.09 -11.60
CA ALA A 178 -26.53 1.28 -11.33
C ALA A 178 -27.20 1.85 -12.58
N TYR A 179 -26.57 1.77 -13.75
CA TYR A 179 -27.07 2.23 -15.01
C TYR A 179 -28.20 1.33 -15.55
N LEU A 180 -28.13 0.02 -15.28
CA LEU A 180 -29.12 -0.97 -15.78
C LEU A 180 -30.30 -1.20 -14.85
N ILE A 181 -30.22 -0.74 -13.59
CA ILE A 181 -31.36 -0.81 -12.66
C ILE A 181 -32.23 0.44 -12.89
N PRO A 182 -33.46 0.30 -13.36
CA PRO A 182 -34.38 1.42 -13.63
C PRO A 182 -34.83 2.12 -12.34
#